data_8f2e9a5a90e2920c2a63ae219bff6d57
#
_entry.id   8f2e9a5a90e2920c2a63ae219bff6d57
#
_cell.length_a   1.000
_cell.length_b   1.000
_cell.length_c   1.000
_cell.angle_alpha   90.00
_cell.angle_beta   90.00
_cell.angle_gamma   90.00
#
_symmetry.space_group_name_H-M   'P 1'
#
loop_
_entity.id
_entity.type
_entity.pdbx_description
1 polymer ?
#
loop_
_entity_poly.entity_id
_entity_poly.type
_entity_poly.pdbx_seq_one_letter_code
_entity_poly.pdbx_strand_id
1 'polypeptide(L)'
;QRQMCIRDRLISRDLVYIGTSSDLFRPQQSLRTFFNHSRPALPYVKTAVGIRNMGFVRGLSPAYMETTPAINDWLAQQLNVDPEFRACNVRLLKEIVAVGYRGDTYHRHPLPADSTSGREKMLSALWRDSPVPQLSATSVAVTLAGCLYVDPAGESLAAEWIAQSSLPPQEWLRQLLDVYLVPVLHALAQYGIVFMPHSENVILELDNGAPVGAFFKDLGEEAAVVDARVDMPAGLERLQVDHGDFTGAQRALSIHTDVLDGVLRHLAALFDREGLLTETEFWLTCREVVLDYERRFPGTLEKLPVLAPQFKHSCLNRLQLRNPLSMVNLGDQESSLIYAGDMDNPLHSPESTAR
;
A
#
# COMPACT_ATOMS: atom_id res chain seq x y z
N GLN A 1 -24.87 -9.33 7.41
CA GLN A 1 -24.57 -8.60 8.66
C GLN A 1 -24.76 -7.09 8.49
N ARG A 2 -24.20 -6.47 7.43
CA ARG A 2 -24.40 -5.03 7.16
C ARG A 2 -25.87 -4.69 6.95
N GLN A 3 -26.58 -5.48 6.15
CA GLN A 3 -28.01 -5.26 5.91
C GLN A 3 -28.84 -5.43 7.19
N MET A 4 -28.54 -6.38 8.06
CA MET A 4 -29.20 -6.53 9.34
C MET A 4 -28.95 -5.33 10.25
N CYS A 5 -27.70 -4.88 10.39
CA CYS A 5 -27.39 -3.70 11.18
C CYS A 5 -28.09 -2.45 10.65
N ILE A 6 -28.08 -2.22 9.34
CA ILE A 6 -28.78 -1.08 8.72
C ILE A 6 -30.29 -1.18 8.98
N ARG A 7 -30.91 -2.34 8.75
CA ARG A 7 -32.34 -2.56 8.94
C ARG A 7 -32.76 -2.30 10.38
N ASP A 8 -32.04 -2.86 11.34
CA ASP A 8 -32.37 -2.70 12.76
C ASP A 8 -32.25 -1.24 13.20
N ARG A 9 -31.27 -0.50 12.69
CA ARG A 9 -31.09 0.93 12.96
C ARG A 9 -32.13 1.82 12.28
N LEU A 10 -32.59 1.45 11.10
CA LEU A 10 -33.72 2.14 10.45
C LEU A 10 -35.02 1.91 11.23
N ILE A 11 -35.23 0.72 11.79
CA ILE A 11 -36.38 0.39 12.62
C ILE A 11 -36.34 1.18 13.94
N SER A 12 -35.18 1.26 14.61
CA SER A 12 -34.99 2.04 15.85
C SER A 12 -34.93 3.56 15.62
N ARG A 13 -34.92 4.02 14.36
CA ARG A 13 -34.77 5.42 13.95
C ARG A 13 -33.43 6.05 14.32
N ASP A 14 -32.42 5.26 14.63
CA ASP A 14 -31.05 5.73 14.83
C ASP A 14 -30.40 6.14 13.51
N LEU A 15 -30.85 5.53 12.39
CA LEU A 15 -30.47 5.90 11.03
C LEU A 15 -31.69 6.37 10.28
N VAL A 16 -31.54 7.46 9.51
CA VAL A 16 -32.59 8.01 8.66
C VAL A 16 -32.10 7.98 7.23
N TYR A 17 -32.91 7.41 6.34
CA TYR A 17 -32.63 7.51 4.90
C TYR A 17 -32.96 8.91 4.39
N ILE A 18 -31.95 9.62 3.90
CA ILE A 18 -32.08 11.00 3.41
C ILE A 18 -32.13 11.10 1.88
N GLY A 19 -31.91 10.01 1.16
CA GLY A 19 -31.96 9.97 -0.29
C GLY A 19 -30.75 9.29 -0.91
N THR A 20 -30.72 9.29 -2.25
CA THR A 20 -29.59 8.81 -3.08
C THR A 20 -28.84 9.99 -3.68
N SER A 21 -27.53 9.83 -3.87
CA SER A 21 -26.76 10.78 -4.67
C SER A 21 -27.13 10.67 -6.16
N SER A 22 -27.09 11.79 -6.87
CA SER A 22 -27.20 11.83 -8.33
C SER A 22 -25.89 11.41 -9.02
N ASP A 23 -24.77 11.39 -8.29
CA ASP A 23 -23.47 10.99 -8.82
C ASP A 23 -23.41 9.48 -9.06
N LEU A 24 -22.77 9.10 -10.15
CA LEU A 24 -22.45 7.72 -10.46
C LEU A 24 -21.07 7.36 -9.90
N PHE A 25 -21.01 6.23 -9.21
CA PHE A 25 -19.79 5.71 -8.62
C PHE A 25 -19.39 4.38 -9.27
N ARG A 26 -18.09 4.21 -9.52
CA ARG A 26 -17.52 2.95 -10.02
C ARG A 26 -16.69 2.28 -8.92
N PRO A 27 -16.92 0.97 -8.65
CA PRO A 27 -16.07 0.22 -7.72
C PRO A 27 -14.65 0.13 -8.25
N GLN A 28 -13.70 0.23 -7.34
CA GLN A 28 -12.28 0.06 -7.61
C GLN A 28 -11.84 -1.37 -7.30
N GLN A 29 -10.57 -1.67 -7.51
CA GLN A 29 -9.96 -2.99 -7.30
C GLN A 29 -10.24 -3.56 -5.90
N SER A 30 -10.27 -2.72 -4.86
CA SER A 30 -10.58 -3.13 -3.49
C SER A 30 -12.05 -3.51 -3.23
N LEU A 31 -12.93 -3.46 -4.22
CA LEU A 31 -14.38 -3.75 -4.20
C LEU A 31 -15.22 -2.84 -3.30
N ARG A 32 -14.66 -2.26 -2.26
CA ARG A 32 -15.34 -1.41 -1.27
C ARG A 32 -14.99 0.08 -1.38
N THR A 33 -14.08 0.41 -2.28
CA THR A 33 -13.70 1.79 -2.60
C THR A 33 -14.31 2.18 -3.93
N PHE A 34 -14.92 3.35 -3.98
CA PHE A 34 -15.69 3.82 -5.11
C PHE A 34 -15.14 5.15 -5.63
N PHE A 35 -14.87 5.20 -6.92
CA PHE A 35 -14.50 6.40 -7.66
C PHE A 35 -15.75 7.17 -8.07
N ASN A 36 -15.78 8.48 -7.84
CA ASN A 36 -16.87 9.32 -8.34
C ASN A 36 -16.69 9.58 -9.85
N HIS A 37 -17.38 8.81 -10.66
CA HIS A 37 -17.30 8.91 -12.11
C HIS A 37 -17.94 10.20 -12.66
N SER A 38 -18.98 10.71 -12.00
CA SER A 38 -19.65 11.94 -12.40
C SER A 38 -18.80 13.19 -12.13
N ARG A 39 -18.01 13.16 -11.07
CA ARG A 39 -17.14 14.26 -10.64
C ARG A 39 -15.77 13.74 -10.21
N PRO A 40 -14.88 13.39 -11.17
CA PRO A 40 -13.60 12.70 -10.91
C PRO A 40 -12.65 13.42 -9.95
N ALA A 41 -12.78 14.74 -9.83
CA ALA A 41 -11.97 15.55 -8.91
C ALA A 41 -12.38 15.39 -7.43
N LEU A 42 -13.57 14.84 -7.16
CA LEU A 42 -14.01 14.62 -5.78
C LEU A 42 -13.39 13.38 -5.16
N PRO A 43 -13.32 13.33 -3.82
CA PRO A 43 -12.74 12.20 -3.09
C PRO A 43 -13.40 10.86 -3.43
N TYR A 44 -12.60 9.80 -3.39
CA TYR A 44 -13.11 8.43 -3.36
C TYR A 44 -13.86 8.17 -2.06
N VAL A 45 -14.82 7.26 -2.09
CA VAL A 45 -15.54 6.79 -0.91
C VAL A 45 -15.18 5.34 -0.65
N LYS A 46 -14.58 5.05 0.50
CA LYS A 46 -14.28 3.68 0.97
C LYS A 46 -15.32 3.30 2.01
N THR A 47 -16.04 2.21 1.78
CA THR A 47 -17.12 1.74 2.66
C THR A 47 -16.77 0.40 3.29
N ALA A 48 -17.45 0.06 4.38
CA ALA A 48 -17.35 -1.28 4.95
C ALA A 48 -18.10 -2.31 4.08
N VAL A 49 -17.55 -3.51 3.97
CA VAL A 49 -18.21 -4.67 3.33
C VAL A 49 -18.01 -5.93 4.17
N GLY A 50 -19.07 -6.70 4.40
CA GLY A 50 -19.08 -7.85 5.28
C GLY A 50 -18.50 -9.12 4.65
N ILE A 51 -17.35 -9.03 4.01
CA ILE A 51 -16.63 -10.18 3.45
C ILE A 51 -15.29 -10.39 4.17
N ARG A 52 -14.84 -11.63 4.23
CA ARG A 52 -13.49 -11.98 4.67
C ARG A 52 -12.60 -12.19 3.46
N ASN A 53 -11.42 -11.61 3.52
CA ASN A 53 -10.36 -11.83 2.55
C ASN A 53 -9.03 -11.90 3.31
N MET A 54 -8.26 -12.95 3.10
CA MET A 54 -6.94 -13.20 3.72
C MET A 54 -6.96 -13.09 5.25
N GLY A 55 -8.02 -13.62 5.90
CA GLY A 55 -8.16 -13.60 7.35
C GLY A 55 -8.79 -12.33 7.94
N PHE A 56 -9.00 -11.28 7.14
CA PHE A 56 -9.53 -10.00 7.59
C PHE A 56 -10.98 -9.79 7.13
N VAL A 57 -11.82 -9.26 8.01
CA VAL A 57 -13.12 -8.70 7.63
C VAL A 57 -12.88 -7.33 7.01
N ARG A 58 -13.36 -7.11 5.79
CA ARG A 58 -13.20 -5.85 5.05
C ARG A 58 -14.15 -4.75 5.55
N GLY A 59 -14.22 -4.61 6.87
CA GLY A 59 -14.87 -3.50 7.57
C GLY A 59 -13.93 -2.32 7.77
N LEU A 60 -14.43 -1.25 8.36
CA LEU A 60 -13.65 -0.08 8.78
C LEU A 60 -13.78 0.05 10.30
N SER A 61 -12.67 -0.12 11.02
CA SER A 61 -12.66 -0.07 12.47
C SER A 61 -12.96 1.36 12.96
N PRO A 62 -13.92 1.58 13.87
CA PRO A 62 -14.16 2.90 14.45
C PRO A 62 -12.92 3.51 15.10
N ALA A 63 -12.10 2.69 15.78
CA ALA A 63 -10.86 3.14 16.42
C ALA A 63 -9.84 3.66 15.38
N TYR A 64 -9.75 3.01 14.21
CA TYR A 64 -8.90 3.52 13.12
C TYR A 64 -9.50 4.77 12.48
N MET A 65 -10.81 4.83 12.32
CA MET A 65 -11.47 5.99 11.70
C MET A 65 -11.24 7.28 12.48
N GLU A 66 -11.11 7.21 13.82
CA GLU A 66 -10.85 8.39 14.65
C GLU A 66 -9.50 9.03 14.38
N THR A 67 -8.47 8.24 14.13
CA THR A 67 -7.09 8.71 14.00
C THR A 67 -6.61 8.80 12.56
N THR A 68 -7.27 8.14 11.61
CA THR A 68 -6.84 8.06 10.21
C THR A 68 -6.60 9.43 9.56
N PRO A 69 -7.49 10.45 9.66
CA PRO A 69 -7.20 11.75 9.06
C PRO A 69 -5.96 12.42 9.66
N ALA A 70 -5.80 12.39 10.99
CA ALA A 70 -4.64 12.97 11.67
C ALA A 70 -3.33 12.29 11.29
N ILE A 71 -3.34 10.96 11.11
CA ILE A 71 -2.19 10.19 10.61
C ILE A 71 -1.80 10.66 9.21
N ASN A 72 -2.77 10.78 8.32
CA ASN A 72 -2.53 11.22 6.95
C ASN A 72 -1.97 12.64 6.90
N ASP A 73 -2.47 13.54 7.74
CA ASP A 73 -1.96 14.91 7.84
C ASP A 73 -0.53 14.94 8.38
N TRP A 74 -0.24 14.15 9.41
CA TRP A 74 1.11 14.05 9.96
C TRP A 74 2.10 13.49 8.95
N LEU A 75 1.78 12.39 8.27
CA LEU A 75 2.62 11.82 7.21
C LEU A 75 2.87 12.84 6.09
N ALA A 76 1.84 13.53 5.63
CA ALA A 76 1.97 14.55 4.60
C ALA A 76 2.87 15.72 5.04
N GLN A 77 2.81 16.14 6.31
CA GLN A 77 3.69 17.17 6.85
C GLN A 77 5.15 16.72 6.87
N GLN A 78 5.43 15.44 7.20
CA GLN A 78 6.80 14.93 7.19
C GLN A 78 7.37 14.84 5.77
N LEU A 79 6.58 14.36 4.81
CA LEU A 79 7.07 13.99 3.49
C LEU A 79 7.04 15.15 2.49
N ASN A 80 6.02 16.02 2.54
CA ASN A 80 5.87 17.10 1.54
C ASN A 80 6.98 18.16 1.57
N VAL A 81 7.70 18.28 2.68
CA VAL A 81 8.81 19.24 2.83
C VAL A 81 10.14 18.66 2.34
N ASP A 82 10.23 17.37 2.19
CA ASP A 82 11.46 16.67 1.85
C ASP A 82 11.80 16.82 0.36
N PRO A 83 13.06 17.20 0.01
CA PRO A 83 13.48 17.40 -1.37
C PRO A 83 13.47 16.10 -2.19
N GLU A 84 13.79 14.94 -1.57
CA GLU A 84 13.86 13.66 -2.27
C GLU A 84 12.47 13.20 -2.70
N PHE A 85 11.45 13.29 -1.82
CA PHE A 85 10.08 12.97 -2.21
C PHE A 85 9.57 13.87 -3.33
N ARG A 86 9.95 15.14 -3.33
CA ARG A 86 9.63 16.06 -4.43
C ARG A 86 10.34 15.70 -5.72
N ALA A 87 11.61 15.30 -5.65
CA ALA A 87 12.39 14.85 -6.82
C ALA A 87 11.79 13.58 -7.44
N CYS A 88 11.34 12.63 -6.59
CA CYS A 88 10.63 11.42 -7.02
C CYS A 88 9.19 11.70 -7.49
N ASN A 89 8.69 12.93 -7.38
CA ASN A 89 7.30 13.30 -7.68
C ASN A 89 6.28 12.38 -6.99
N VAL A 90 6.52 12.09 -5.71
CA VAL A 90 5.63 11.24 -4.91
C VAL A 90 4.66 12.10 -4.12
N ARG A 91 3.40 11.67 -4.10
CA ARG A 91 2.29 12.33 -3.42
C ARG A 91 1.48 11.33 -2.62
N LEU A 92 0.87 11.80 -1.54
CA LEU A 92 0.01 10.98 -0.71
C LEU A 92 -1.46 11.26 -1.05
N LEU A 93 -2.25 10.23 -1.29
CA LEU A 93 -3.71 10.34 -1.36
C LEU A 93 -4.28 10.19 0.03
N LYS A 94 -4.44 11.32 0.72
CA LYS A 94 -4.86 11.35 2.12
C LYS A 94 -6.28 10.84 2.30
N GLU A 95 -6.48 10.13 3.38
CA GLU A 95 -7.80 9.79 3.92
C GLU A 95 -8.24 10.96 4.80
N ILE A 96 -9.00 11.91 4.20
CA ILE A 96 -9.24 13.25 4.73
C ILE A 96 -10.40 13.34 5.72
N VAL A 97 -11.38 12.44 5.60
CA VAL A 97 -12.57 12.40 6.47
C VAL A 97 -12.95 10.95 6.70
N ALA A 98 -13.31 10.64 7.91
CA ALA A 98 -13.87 9.35 8.27
C ALA A 98 -15.12 9.53 9.11
N VAL A 99 -16.09 8.62 8.96
CA VAL A 99 -17.31 8.56 9.76
C VAL A 99 -17.58 7.12 10.17
N GLY A 100 -17.93 6.94 11.41
CA GLY A 100 -18.32 5.64 11.96
C GLY A 100 -19.50 5.78 12.92
N TYR A 101 -20.35 4.76 12.93
CA TYR A 101 -21.47 4.71 13.86
C TYR A 101 -21.08 3.98 15.14
N ARG A 102 -21.20 4.67 16.28
CA ARG A 102 -21.02 4.12 17.62
C ARG A 102 -22.38 3.97 18.32
N GLY A 103 -23.24 3.11 17.80
CA GLY A 103 -24.59 2.93 18.34
C GLY A 103 -24.60 2.34 19.75
N ASP A 104 -25.49 2.84 20.58
CA ASP A 104 -25.61 2.56 22.01
C ASP A 104 -25.78 1.09 22.40
N THR A 105 -26.52 0.32 21.61
CA THR A 105 -26.92 -1.03 22.01
C THR A 105 -25.78 -2.05 21.92
N TYR A 106 -24.79 -1.82 21.01
CA TYR A 106 -23.66 -2.71 20.82
C TYR A 106 -22.36 -2.20 21.44
N HIS A 107 -22.30 -0.90 21.79
CA HIS A 107 -21.10 -0.26 22.33
C HIS A 107 -21.19 0.07 23.82
N ARG A 108 -22.40 0.04 24.42
CA ARG A 108 -22.59 0.22 25.88
C ARG A 108 -22.13 -0.97 26.69
N HIS A 109 -22.11 -2.16 26.12
CA HIS A 109 -21.49 -3.31 26.74
C HIS A 109 -20.15 -3.53 26.08
N PRO A 110 -19.03 -3.23 26.77
CA PRO A 110 -17.73 -3.59 26.26
C PRO A 110 -17.75 -5.10 25.99
N LEU A 111 -17.63 -5.47 24.72
CA LEU A 111 -17.36 -6.85 24.38
C LEU A 111 -16.05 -7.23 25.09
N PRO A 112 -15.90 -8.45 25.59
CA PRO A 112 -14.61 -8.91 26.10
C PRO A 112 -13.50 -8.51 25.15
N ALA A 113 -12.33 -8.13 25.67
CA ALA A 113 -11.20 -7.62 24.86
C ALA A 113 -10.78 -8.56 23.71
N ASP A 114 -11.15 -9.82 23.81
CA ASP A 114 -10.96 -10.90 22.83
C ASP A 114 -12.13 -11.09 21.85
N SER A 115 -13.24 -10.36 22.01
CA SER A 115 -14.36 -10.46 21.07
C SER A 115 -14.07 -9.64 19.81
N THR A 116 -13.52 -10.30 18.82
CA THR A 116 -13.31 -9.77 17.46
C THR A 116 -14.62 -9.69 16.67
N SER A 117 -15.63 -8.97 17.22
CA SER A 117 -16.89 -8.79 16.52
C SER A 117 -16.70 -7.92 15.29
N GLY A 118 -16.71 -8.54 14.11
CA GLY A 118 -16.68 -7.81 12.83
C GLY A 118 -17.87 -6.87 12.60
N ARG A 119 -18.86 -6.86 13.52
CA ARG A 119 -20.07 -6.04 13.41
C ARG A 119 -19.80 -4.56 13.65
N GLU A 120 -18.86 -4.23 14.54
CA GLU A 120 -18.48 -2.84 14.84
C GLU A 120 -17.86 -2.12 13.64
N LYS A 121 -17.35 -2.88 12.67
CA LYS A 121 -16.67 -2.38 11.49
C LYS A 121 -17.59 -2.13 10.30
N MET A 122 -18.93 -2.30 10.46
CA MET A 122 -19.84 -2.38 9.31
C MET A 122 -20.49 -1.05 8.93
N LEU A 123 -20.66 -0.12 9.87
CA LEU A 123 -21.32 1.16 9.65
C LEU A 123 -20.29 2.30 9.69
N SER A 124 -19.36 2.27 8.76
CA SER A 124 -18.31 3.27 8.63
C SER A 124 -18.03 3.55 7.17
N ALA A 125 -17.57 4.76 6.89
CA ALA A 125 -17.07 5.17 5.59
C ALA A 125 -15.92 6.17 5.78
N LEU A 126 -15.03 6.25 4.80
CA LEU A 126 -14.01 7.27 4.74
C LEU A 126 -13.93 7.85 3.33
N TRP A 127 -13.42 9.07 3.24
CA TRP A 127 -13.16 9.78 2.00
C TRP A 127 -11.66 9.96 1.84
N ARG A 128 -11.17 9.62 0.65
CA ARG A 128 -9.77 9.71 0.27
C ARG A 128 -9.61 10.63 -0.93
N ASP A 129 -8.55 11.43 -0.95
CA ASP A 129 -8.23 12.31 -2.06
C ASP A 129 -8.24 11.58 -3.42
N SER A 130 -8.65 12.30 -4.46
CA SER A 130 -8.53 11.84 -5.84
C SER A 130 -7.18 12.24 -6.42
N PRO A 131 -6.51 11.38 -7.19
CA PRO A 131 -5.31 11.77 -7.93
C PRO A 131 -5.62 12.75 -9.08
N VAL A 132 -6.84 12.72 -9.61
CA VAL A 132 -7.23 13.45 -10.84
C VAL A 132 -6.89 14.95 -10.81
N PRO A 133 -7.16 15.71 -9.72
CA PRO A 133 -6.79 17.13 -9.67
C PRO A 133 -5.28 17.40 -9.65
N GLN A 134 -4.48 16.37 -9.39
CA GLN A 134 -3.02 16.46 -9.23
C GLN A 134 -2.26 15.97 -10.46
N LEU A 135 -2.96 15.44 -11.46
CA LEU A 135 -2.37 14.99 -12.72
C LEU A 135 -2.07 16.17 -13.62
N SER A 136 -1.02 16.03 -14.46
CA SER A 136 -0.84 16.93 -15.59
C SER A 136 -1.93 16.70 -16.65
N ALA A 137 -2.03 17.62 -17.62
CA ALA A 137 -3.07 17.53 -18.66
C ALA A 137 -2.88 16.31 -19.60
N THR A 138 -1.67 15.77 -19.68
CA THR A 138 -1.28 14.64 -20.56
C THR A 138 -1.11 13.34 -19.80
N SER A 139 -1.11 13.39 -18.46
CA SER A 139 -0.89 12.22 -17.62
C SER A 139 -2.17 11.44 -17.33
N VAL A 140 -2.01 10.15 -17.09
CA VAL A 140 -3.03 9.23 -16.61
C VAL A 140 -2.61 8.59 -15.29
N ALA A 141 -3.59 8.31 -14.44
CA ALA A 141 -3.38 7.57 -13.19
C ALA A 141 -3.74 6.10 -13.39
N VAL A 142 -2.80 5.21 -13.13
CA VAL A 142 -3.00 3.75 -13.24
C VAL A 142 -2.51 3.07 -11.96
N THR A 143 -3.15 1.99 -11.51
CA THR A 143 -2.63 1.23 -10.38
C THR A 143 -1.32 0.55 -10.78
N LEU A 144 -0.35 0.46 -9.87
CA LEU A 144 0.90 -0.28 -10.11
C LEU A 144 0.62 -1.74 -10.53
N ALA A 145 -0.48 -2.32 -10.09
CA ALA A 145 -0.94 -3.64 -10.53
C ALA A 145 -1.14 -3.74 -12.06
N GLY A 146 -1.41 -2.61 -12.72
CA GLY A 146 -1.50 -2.57 -14.19
C GLY A 146 -0.20 -2.98 -14.88
N CYS A 147 0.96 -2.75 -14.25
CA CYS A 147 2.26 -3.21 -14.78
C CYS A 147 2.33 -4.76 -14.92
N LEU A 148 1.53 -5.47 -14.14
CA LEU A 148 1.50 -6.94 -14.12
C LEU A 148 0.34 -7.51 -14.95
N TYR A 149 -0.49 -6.64 -15.55
CA TYR A 149 -1.64 -7.07 -16.33
C TYR A 149 -1.22 -7.57 -17.70
N VAL A 150 -1.75 -8.73 -18.04
CA VAL A 150 -1.64 -9.36 -19.36
C VAL A 150 -3.05 -9.69 -19.82
N ASP A 151 -3.40 -9.30 -21.01
CA ASP A 151 -4.71 -9.54 -21.57
C ASP A 151 -4.90 -11.02 -22.02
N PRO A 152 -6.12 -11.44 -22.40
CA PRO A 152 -6.35 -12.79 -22.89
C PRO A 152 -5.62 -13.15 -24.21
N ALA A 153 -5.15 -12.17 -24.97
CA ALA A 153 -4.33 -12.37 -26.16
C ALA A 153 -2.85 -12.56 -25.81
N GLY A 154 -2.45 -12.30 -24.58
CA GLY A 154 -1.08 -12.39 -24.10
C GLY A 154 -0.34 -11.06 -24.14
N GLU A 155 -1.00 -9.96 -24.49
CA GLU A 155 -0.40 -8.64 -24.58
C GLU A 155 -0.25 -8.00 -23.18
N SER A 156 0.91 -7.44 -22.90
CA SER A 156 1.27 -6.83 -21.61
C SER A 156 1.06 -5.31 -21.64
N LEU A 157 0.33 -4.75 -20.65
CA LEU A 157 0.21 -3.30 -20.50
C LEU A 157 1.56 -2.62 -20.26
N ALA A 158 2.48 -3.24 -19.53
CA ALA A 158 3.81 -2.66 -19.32
C ALA A 158 4.56 -2.54 -20.64
N ALA A 159 4.51 -3.56 -21.51
CA ALA A 159 5.13 -3.51 -22.84
C ALA A 159 4.48 -2.42 -23.71
N GLU A 160 3.16 -2.27 -23.66
CA GLU A 160 2.44 -1.20 -24.37
C GLU A 160 2.89 0.19 -23.89
N TRP A 161 2.98 0.40 -22.58
CA TRP A 161 3.42 1.69 -22.03
C TRP A 161 4.88 2.01 -22.36
N ILE A 162 5.77 1.01 -22.33
CA ILE A 162 7.18 1.17 -22.75
C ILE A 162 7.23 1.59 -24.22
N ALA A 163 6.49 0.91 -25.09
CA ALA A 163 6.43 1.25 -26.51
C ALA A 163 5.86 2.66 -26.74
N GLN A 164 4.82 3.03 -26.01
CA GLN A 164 4.20 4.36 -26.06
C GLN A 164 5.18 5.46 -25.61
N SER A 165 5.96 5.20 -24.57
CA SER A 165 6.93 6.16 -24.02
C SER A 165 8.12 6.43 -24.94
N SER A 166 8.40 5.54 -25.89
CA SER A 166 9.60 5.53 -26.72
C SER A 166 10.92 5.46 -25.94
N LEU A 167 10.87 5.13 -24.65
CA LEU A 167 12.05 4.92 -23.79
C LEU A 167 12.62 3.51 -24.02
N PRO A 168 13.95 3.34 -23.92
CA PRO A 168 14.53 2.02 -23.77
C PRO A 168 13.94 1.32 -22.52
N PRO A 169 13.68 0.00 -22.55
CA PRO A 169 13.09 -0.71 -21.41
C PRO A 169 13.83 -0.53 -20.09
N GLN A 170 15.15 -0.47 -20.11
CA GLN A 170 15.98 -0.22 -18.93
C GLN A 170 15.76 1.18 -18.34
N GLU A 171 15.63 2.19 -19.20
CA GLU A 171 15.36 3.57 -18.75
C GLU A 171 13.94 3.71 -18.19
N TRP A 172 12.97 3.07 -18.83
CA TRP A 172 11.61 3.01 -18.32
C TRP A 172 11.56 2.35 -16.93
N LEU A 173 12.27 1.23 -16.75
CA LEU A 173 12.40 0.57 -15.45
C LEU A 173 13.05 1.48 -14.41
N ARG A 174 14.11 2.21 -14.79
CA ARG A 174 14.77 3.18 -13.91
C ARG A 174 13.78 4.24 -13.42
N GLN A 175 13.02 4.84 -14.34
CA GLN A 175 12.01 5.84 -13.97
C GLN A 175 10.92 5.25 -13.07
N LEU A 176 10.49 4.01 -13.33
CA LEU A 176 9.57 3.32 -12.43
C LEU A 176 10.15 3.17 -11.02
N LEU A 177 11.42 2.76 -10.91
CA LEU A 177 12.08 2.57 -9.61
C LEU A 177 12.29 3.90 -8.89
N ASP A 178 12.57 4.99 -9.60
CA ASP A 178 12.73 6.33 -9.03
C ASP A 178 11.42 6.85 -8.39
N VAL A 179 10.26 6.54 -8.98
CA VAL A 179 8.97 6.96 -8.42
C VAL A 179 8.34 5.92 -7.46
N TYR A 180 8.87 4.70 -7.41
CA TYR A 180 8.29 3.62 -6.61
C TYR A 180 9.25 3.11 -5.50
N LEU A 181 10.43 2.58 -5.87
CA LEU A 181 11.37 1.98 -4.91
C LEU A 181 12.10 3.04 -4.09
N VAL A 182 12.62 4.08 -4.74
CA VAL A 182 13.40 5.13 -4.06
C VAL A 182 12.62 5.80 -2.95
N PRO A 183 11.36 6.26 -3.14
CA PRO A 183 10.60 6.90 -2.05
C PRO A 183 10.28 5.96 -0.90
N VAL A 184 10.05 4.66 -1.15
CA VAL A 184 9.84 3.67 -0.09
C VAL A 184 11.11 3.48 0.73
N LEU A 185 12.25 3.33 0.06
CA LEU A 185 13.56 3.23 0.71
C LEU A 185 13.88 4.50 1.50
N HIS A 186 13.58 5.68 0.95
CA HIS A 186 13.83 6.97 1.60
C HIS A 186 12.95 7.17 2.84
N ALA A 187 11.65 6.85 2.77
CA ALA A 187 10.75 6.91 3.91
C ALA A 187 11.26 6.06 5.08
N LEU A 188 11.68 4.84 4.78
CA LEU A 188 12.21 3.91 5.78
C LEU A 188 13.58 4.38 6.33
N ALA A 189 14.49 4.78 5.45
CA ALA A 189 15.86 5.11 5.83
C ALA A 189 15.97 6.41 6.64
N GLN A 190 15.23 7.45 6.25
CA GLN A 190 15.35 8.78 6.83
C GLN A 190 14.34 9.05 7.95
N TYR A 191 13.15 8.46 7.85
CA TYR A 191 12.02 8.75 8.75
C TYR A 191 11.59 7.52 9.57
N GLY A 192 12.13 6.32 9.31
CA GLY A 192 11.66 5.09 9.93
C GLY A 192 10.20 4.77 9.58
N ILE A 193 9.66 5.35 8.50
CA ILE A 193 8.29 5.16 8.07
C ILE A 193 8.24 4.03 7.04
N VAL A 194 7.39 3.05 7.27
CA VAL A 194 7.04 2.02 6.30
C VAL A 194 5.63 2.27 5.77
N PHE A 195 5.48 2.07 4.47
CA PHE A 195 4.20 1.90 3.81
C PHE A 195 4.01 0.42 3.49
N MET A 196 2.79 0.00 3.20
CA MET A 196 2.53 -1.27 2.50
C MET A 196 2.46 -1.00 0.99
N PRO A 197 3.60 -0.91 0.28
CA PRO A 197 3.66 -0.41 -1.08
C PRO A 197 3.42 -1.53 -2.11
N HIS A 198 2.56 -2.48 -1.79
CA HIS A 198 2.14 -3.49 -2.76
C HIS A 198 1.36 -2.87 -3.93
N SER A 199 1.17 -3.63 -5.00
CA SER A 199 0.68 -3.14 -6.29
C SER A 199 -0.71 -2.50 -6.27
N GLU A 200 -1.55 -2.75 -5.24
CA GLU A 200 -2.84 -2.08 -5.06
C GLU A 200 -2.71 -0.69 -4.42
N ASN A 201 -1.72 -0.49 -3.52
CA ASN A 201 -1.59 0.74 -2.73
C ASN A 201 -0.79 1.84 -3.40
N VAL A 202 -0.24 1.57 -4.58
CA VAL A 202 0.49 2.55 -5.37
C VAL A 202 -0.25 2.80 -6.68
N ILE A 203 -0.42 4.08 -7.00
CA ILE A 203 -0.97 4.55 -8.27
C ILE A 203 0.15 5.29 -8.98
N LEU A 204 0.49 4.87 -10.18
CA LEU A 204 1.47 5.54 -11.03
C LEU A 204 0.81 6.70 -11.77
N GLU A 205 1.55 7.78 -11.94
CA GLU A 205 1.29 8.78 -12.96
C GLU A 205 2.14 8.46 -14.19
N LEU A 206 1.47 8.17 -15.30
CA LEU A 206 2.12 7.93 -16.59
C LEU A 206 1.89 9.11 -17.52
N ASP A 207 2.94 9.66 -18.10
CA ASP A 207 2.87 10.64 -19.19
C ASP A 207 3.40 10.00 -20.47
N ASN A 208 2.52 9.87 -21.48
CA ASN A 208 2.83 9.12 -22.70
C ASN A 208 3.45 7.73 -22.41
N GLY A 209 2.92 7.00 -21.43
CA GLY A 209 3.40 5.69 -21.02
C GLY A 209 4.63 5.69 -20.10
N ALA A 210 5.33 6.80 -19.93
CA ALA A 210 6.49 6.93 -19.05
C ALA A 210 6.07 7.15 -17.60
N PRO A 211 6.64 6.44 -16.60
CA PRO A 211 6.39 6.71 -15.18
C PRO A 211 7.03 8.04 -14.76
N VAL A 212 6.21 9.04 -14.45
CA VAL A 212 6.67 10.38 -14.07
C VAL A 212 6.35 10.75 -12.62
N GLY A 213 5.62 9.93 -11.90
CA GLY A 213 5.28 10.14 -10.50
C GLY A 213 4.46 8.99 -9.93
N ALA A 214 4.21 9.04 -8.63
CA ALA A 214 3.40 8.06 -7.94
C ALA A 214 2.54 8.68 -6.83
N PHE A 215 1.45 8.01 -6.51
CA PHE A 215 0.58 8.31 -5.37
C PHE A 215 0.54 7.09 -4.46
N PHE A 216 0.79 7.30 -3.18
CA PHE A 216 0.64 6.28 -2.15
C PHE A 216 -0.69 6.48 -1.42
N LYS A 217 -1.38 5.39 -1.12
CA LYS A 217 -2.72 5.39 -0.50
C LYS A 217 -2.84 4.37 0.62
N ASP A 218 -4.00 4.38 1.30
CA ASP A 218 -4.35 3.49 2.42
C ASP A 218 -3.41 3.66 3.64
N LEU A 219 -2.97 4.89 3.89
CA LEU A 219 -1.95 5.25 4.87
C LEU A 219 -2.43 5.11 6.32
N GLY A 220 -3.72 5.37 6.57
CA GLY A 220 -4.27 5.36 7.92
C GLY A 220 -4.31 3.98 8.57
N GLU A 221 -4.46 2.91 7.81
CA GLU A 221 -4.50 1.53 8.32
C GLU A 221 -3.16 0.79 8.17
N GLU A 222 -2.34 1.16 7.18
CA GLU A 222 -1.21 0.34 6.72
C GLU A 222 0.16 1.00 6.88
N ALA A 223 0.24 2.31 7.13
CA ALA A 223 1.50 2.94 7.48
C ALA A 223 1.90 2.60 8.93
N ALA A 224 3.20 2.46 9.15
CA ALA A 224 3.78 2.24 10.46
C ALA A 224 5.11 2.97 10.62
N VAL A 225 5.50 3.22 11.87
CA VAL A 225 6.82 3.76 12.25
C VAL A 225 7.62 2.63 12.90
N VAL A 226 8.75 2.31 12.28
CA VAL A 226 9.65 1.23 12.70
C VAL A 226 10.99 1.75 13.25
N ASP A 227 10.99 2.95 13.75
CA ASP A 227 12.13 3.55 14.45
C ASP A 227 11.66 4.14 15.78
N ALA A 228 12.05 3.52 16.88
CA ALA A 228 11.70 3.93 18.24
C ALA A 228 12.19 5.34 18.62
N ARG A 229 13.07 5.94 17.81
CA ARG A 229 13.58 7.30 18.04
C ARG A 229 12.67 8.40 17.50
N VAL A 230 11.67 8.04 16.70
CA VAL A 230 10.69 9.00 16.17
C VAL A 230 9.75 9.41 17.29
N ASP A 231 9.70 10.70 17.58
CA ASP A 231 8.76 11.25 18.57
C ASP A 231 7.34 11.32 17.96
N MET A 232 6.46 10.49 18.48
CA MET A 232 5.10 10.37 17.97
C MET A 232 4.20 11.43 18.60
N PRO A 233 3.41 12.17 17.79
CA PRO A 233 2.39 13.06 18.32
C PRO A 233 1.35 12.31 19.17
N ALA A 234 0.85 12.98 20.20
CA ALA A 234 -0.21 12.43 21.05
C ALA A 234 -1.44 12.01 20.22
N GLY A 235 -1.90 10.79 20.45
CA GLY A 235 -3.03 10.18 19.71
C GLY A 235 -2.64 9.44 18.43
N LEU A 236 -1.35 9.47 18.03
CA LEU A 236 -0.84 8.72 16.88
C LEU A 236 0.06 7.54 17.27
N GLU A 237 0.12 7.21 18.55
CA GLU A 237 1.02 6.18 19.12
C GLU A 237 0.84 4.80 18.46
N ARG A 238 -0.34 4.54 17.89
CA ARG A 238 -0.62 3.28 17.18
C ARG A 238 0.22 3.07 15.92
N LEU A 239 0.82 4.13 15.37
CA LEU A 239 1.75 3.99 14.24
C LEU A 239 3.09 3.40 14.68
N GLN A 240 3.47 3.58 15.95
CA GLN A 240 4.72 3.08 16.48
C GLN A 240 4.62 1.57 16.68
N VAL A 241 5.33 0.80 15.88
CA VAL A 241 5.36 -0.67 15.97
C VAL A 241 6.71 -1.20 16.44
N ASP A 242 7.80 -0.43 16.30
CA ASP A 242 9.11 -0.76 16.85
C ASP A 242 9.32 -0.01 18.17
N HIS A 243 9.51 -0.74 19.23
CA HIS A 243 9.82 -0.22 20.58
C HIS A 243 11.31 -0.33 20.93
N GLY A 244 12.17 -0.53 19.94
CA GLY A 244 13.63 -0.61 20.08
C GLY A 244 14.20 -2.01 19.84
N ASP A 245 13.37 -2.97 19.44
CA ASP A 245 13.73 -4.40 19.31
C ASP A 245 13.97 -4.80 17.86
N PHE A 246 13.55 -4.00 16.86
CA PHE A 246 13.66 -4.38 15.46
C PHE A 246 15.11 -4.29 14.97
N THR A 247 15.57 -5.36 14.40
CA THR A 247 16.84 -5.41 13.65
C THR A 247 16.70 -4.66 12.31
N GLY A 248 17.82 -4.28 11.71
CA GLY A 248 17.82 -3.71 10.35
C GLY A 248 17.16 -4.62 9.32
N ALA A 249 17.34 -5.95 9.46
CA ALA A 249 16.70 -6.93 8.58
C ALA A 249 15.17 -6.95 8.73
N GLN A 250 14.65 -6.86 9.95
CA GLN A 250 13.20 -6.77 10.18
C GLN A 250 12.62 -5.46 9.61
N ARG A 251 13.32 -4.34 9.76
CA ARG A 251 12.91 -3.06 9.16
C ARG A 251 12.89 -3.11 7.64
N ALA A 252 13.90 -3.73 7.02
CA ALA A 252 13.99 -3.88 5.56
C ALA A 252 12.95 -4.85 4.97
N LEU A 253 12.25 -5.62 5.82
CA LEU A 253 11.35 -6.69 5.38
C LEU A 253 10.20 -6.16 4.51
N SER A 254 9.69 -4.95 4.78
CA SER A 254 8.65 -4.33 3.95
C SER A 254 9.09 -4.12 2.50
N ILE A 255 10.37 -3.76 2.28
CA ILE A 255 10.94 -3.64 0.94
C ILE A 255 11.08 -5.03 0.30
N HIS A 256 11.61 -5.99 1.04
CA HIS A 256 11.82 -7.34 0.52
C HIS A 256 10.50 -8.03 0.16
N THR A 257 9.48 -7.95 1.03
CA THR A 257 8.21 -8.65 0.81
C THR A 257 7.28 -7.92 -0.14
N ASP A 258 7.07 -6.62 0.05
CA ASP A 258 6.03 -5.90 -0.68
C ASP A 258 6.55 -5.41 -2.04
N VAL A 259 7.82 -5.01 -2.10
CA VAL A 259 8.40 -4.47 -3.34
C VAL A 259 9.08 -5.56 -4.16
N LEU A 260 10.09 -6.26 -3.59
CA LEU A 260 10.87 -7.23 -4.37
C LEU A 260 10.04 -8.48 -4.67
N ASP A 261 9.51 -9.15 -3.66
CA ASP A 261 8.74 -10.39 -3.83
C ASP A 261 7.31 -10.14 -4.34
N GLY A 262 6.64 -9.09 -3.84
CA GLY A 262 5.25 -8.80 -4.15
C GLY A 262 5.01 -8.17 -5.52
N VAL A 263 6.00 -7.46 -6.09
CA VAL A 263 5.84 -6.72 -7.35
C VAL A 263 6.97 -7.00 -8.33
N LEU A 264 8.22 -6.67 -7.96
CA LEU A 264 9.32 -6.63 -8.92
C LEU A 264 9.68 -8.02 -9.46
N ARG A 265 9.56 -9.08 -8.66
CA ARG A 265 9.76 -10.46 -9.12
C ARG A 265 8.84 -10.82 -10.29
N HIS A 266 7.56 -10.44 -10.18
CA HIS A 266 6.59 -10.72 -11.23
C HIS A 266 6.80 -9.84 -12.47
N LEU A 267 7.24 -8.61 -12.25
CA LEU A 267 7.56 -7.69 -13.33
C LEU A 267 8.83 -8.14 -14.08
N ALA A 268 9.87 -8.62 -13.38
CA ALA A 268 11.08 -9.19 -13.97
C ALA A 268 10.75 -10.36 -14.91
N ALA A 269 9.95 -11.32 -14.43
CA ALA A 269 9.50 -12.44 -15.25
C ALA A 269 8.68 -11.99 -16.47
N LEU A 270 7.89 -10.91 -16.33
CA LEU A 270 7.14 -10.34 -17.45
C LEU A 270 8.08 -9.69 -18.48
N PHE A 271 9.07 -8.92 -18.04
CA PHE A 271 10.05 -8.27 -18.92
C PHE A 271 10.88 -9.29 -19.71
N ASP A 272 11.28 -10.38 -19.07
CA ASP A 272 12.01 -11.47 -19.73
C ASP A 272 11.14 -12.18 -20.78
N ARG A 273 9.89 -12.49 -20.44
CA ARG A 273 8.92 -13.09 -21.34
C ARG A 273 8.66 -12.23 -22.58
N GLU A 274 8.52 -10.93 -22.40
CA GLU A 274 8.28 -9.95 -23.49
C GLU A 274 9.55 -9.61 -24.27
N GLY A 275 10.72 -10.13 -23.88
CA GLY A 275 12.00 -9.82 -24.51
C GLY A 275 12.45 -8.36 -24.35
N LEU A 276 11.97 -7.69 -23.28
CA LEU A 276 12.30 -6.29 -22.97
C LEU A 276 13.65 -6.18 -22.28
N LEU A 277 13.87 -6.96 -21.24
CA LEU A 277 15.12 -7.15 -20.50
C LEU A 277 15.19 -8.60 -20.04
N THR A 278 16.39 -9.17 -20.01
CA THR A 278 16.61 -10.43 -19.29
C THR A 278 16.40 -10.22 -17.79
N GLU A 279 16.06 -11.27 -17.07
CA GLU A 279 15.89 -11.20 -15.61
C GLU A 279 17.16 -10.65 -14.92
N THR A 280 18.34 -11.03 -15.40
CA THR A 280 19.63 -10.50 -14.90
C THR A 280 19.75 -8.98 -15.12
N GLU A 281 19.46 -8.49 -16.30
CA GLU A 281 19.51 -7.03 -16.59
C GLU A 281 18.49 -6.25 -15.75
N PHE A 282 17.30 -6.81 -15.55
CA PHE A 282 16.28 -6.23 -14.70
C PHE A 282 16.78 -6.05 -13.26
N TRP A 283 17.31 -7.11 -12.65
CA TRP A 283 17.78 -7.07 -11.26
C TRP A 283 19.08 -6.26 -11.10
N LEU A 284 19.96 -6.24 -12.10
CA LEU A 284 21.11 -5.33 -12.11
C LEU A 284 20.65 -3.88 -12.09
N THR A 285 19.65 -3.52 -12.89
CA THR A 285 19.07 -2.16 -12.88
C THR A 285 18.48 -1.81 -11.51
N CYS A 286 17.73 -2.71 -10.90
CA CYS A 286 17.20 -2.51 -9.54
C CYS A 286 18.33 -2.31 -8.51
N ARG A 287 19.38 -3.14 -8.56
CA ARG A 287 20.56 -3.03 -7.69
C ARG A 287 21.27 -1.68 -7.86
N GLU A 288 21.45 -1.24 -9.09
CA GLU A 288 22.10 0.04 -9.37
C GLU A 288 21.34 1.21 -8.76
N VAL A 289 20.00 1.23 -8.83
CA VAL A 289 19.17 2.27 -8.20
C VAL A 289 19.35 2.29 -6.68
N VAL A 290 19.43 1.11 -6.03
CA VAL A 290 19.71 1.03 -4.59
C VAL A 290 21.11 1.53 -4.25
N LEU A 291 22.11 1.22 -5.07
CA LEU A 291 23.48 1.71 -4.87
C LEU A 291 23.61 3.20 -5.16
N ASP A 292 22.85 3.74 -6.14
CA ASP A 292 22.76 5.17 -6.40
C ASP A 292 22.15 5.91 -5.20
N TYR A 293 21.14 5.31 -4.57
CA TYR A 293 20.57 5.84 -3.32
C TYR A 293 21.61 5.84 -2.19
N GLU A 294 22.35 4.73 -1.97
CA GLU A 294 23.42 4.67 -0.96
C GLU A 294 24.51 5.75 -1.20
N ARG A 295 24.88 6.03 -2.46
CA ARG A 295 25.84 7.10 -2.77
C ARG A 295 25.34 8.49 -2.36
N ARG A 296 24.03 8.73 -2.48
CA ARG A 296 23.40 10.00 -2.06
C ARG A 296 23.16 10.08 -0.56
N PHE A 297 22.89 8.94 0.08
CA PHE A 297 22.59 8.81 1.51
C PHE A 297 23.47 7.72 2.15
N PRO A 298 24.78 7.98 2.36
CA PRO A 298 25.72 6.98 2.83
C PRO A 298 25.36 6.40 4.20
N GLY A 299 25.59 5.10 4.39
CA GLY A 299 25.30 4.34 5.61
C GLY A 299 23.84 3.84 5.69
N THR A 300 23.06 4.01 4.63
CA THR A 300 21.71 3.44 4.56
C THR A 300 21.76 1.91 4.56
N LEU A 301 22.60 1.31 3.72
CA LEU A 301 22.70 -0.15 3.59
C LEU A 301 23.32 -0.83 4.82
N GLU A 302 24.09 -0.12 5.63
CA GLU A 302 24.57 -0.60 6.93
C GLU A 302 23.41 -0.77 7.92
N LYS A 303 22.47 0.18 7.93
CA LYS A 303 21.31 0.19 8.82
C LYS A 303 20.17 -0.68 8.31
N LEU A 304 19.97 -0.71 7.00
CA LEU A 304 18.92 -1.43 6.30
C LEU A 304 19.55 -2.35 5.25
N PRO A 305 19.79 -3.62 5.57
CA PRO A 305 20.53 -4.55 4.71
C PRO A 305 19.66 -5.04 3.52
N VAL A 306 19.19 -4.10 2.68
CA VAL A 306 18.35 -4.39 1.50
C VAL A 306 19.06 -5.30 0.50
N LEU A 307 20.40 -5.27 0.47
CA LEU A 307 21.25 -6.14 -0.34
C LEU A 307 21.73 -7.40 0.39
N ALA A 308 21.14 -7.77 1.54
CA ALA A 308 21.49 -9.03 2.23
C ALA A 308 21.32 -10.25 1.29
N PRO A 309 22.09 -11.33 1.48
CA PRO A 309 22.02 -12.50 0.60
C PRO A 309 20.64 -13.15 0.54
N GLN A 310 19.93 -13.15 1.67
CA GLN A 310 18.61 -13.76 1.82
C GLN A 310 17.72 -12.91 2.71
N PHE A 311 16.42 -13.07 2.59
CA PHE A 311 15.42 -12.47 3.45
C PHE A 311 14.30 -13.47 3.79
N LYS A 312 13.56 -13.20 4.86
CA LYS A 312 12.43 -14.05 5.29
C LYS A 312 11.29 -13.99 4.28
N HIS A 313 10.86 -15.15 3.80
CA HIS A 313 9.73 -15.27 2.89
C HIS A 313 8.43 -15.44 3.69
N SER A 314 7.53 -14.46 3.62
CA SER A 314 6.20 -14.56 4.21
C SER A 314 5.22 -15.26 3.25
N CYS A 315 4.37 -16.15 3.79
CA CYS A 315 3.42 -16.90 2.99
C CYS A 315 1.97 -16.59 3.35
N LEU A 316 1.38 -15.63 2.66
CA LEU A 316 -0.02 -15.22 2.85
C LEU A 316 -1.02 -16.35 2.58
N ASN A 317 -0.73 -17.24 1.62
CA ASN A 317 -1.59 -18.40 1.33
C ASN A 317 -1.64 -19.37 2.52
N ARG A 318 -0.51 -19.61 3.19
CA ARG A 318 -0.48 -20.42 4.41
C ARG A 318 -1.26 -19.77 5.54
N LEU A 319 -1.17 -18.46 5.69
CA LEU A 319 -1.96 -17.70 6.65
C LEU A 319 -3.46 -17.88 6.38
N GLN A 320 -3.89 -17.74 5.13
CA GLN A 320 -5.29 -17.90 4.74
C GLN A 320 -5.81 -19.32 5.00
N LEU A 321 -5.05 -20.35 4.64
CA LEU A 321 -5.42 -21.74 4.83
C LEU A 321 -5.41 -22.17 6.30
N ARG A 322 -4.54 -21.60 7.12
CA ARG A 322 -4.41 -21.92 8.54
C ARG A 322 -5.41 -21.17 9.43
N ASN A 323 -6.06 -20.14 8.89
CA ASN A 323 -6.93 -19.26 9.66
C ASN A 323 -8.16 -20.01 10.20
N PRO A 324 -8.28 -20.21 11.54
CA PRO A 324 -9.36 -20.95 12.17
C PRO A 324 -10.65 -20.11 12.30
N LEU A 325 -10.92 -19.20 11.35
CA LEU A 325 -12.00 -18.21 11.38
C LEU A 325 -11.79 -17.04 12.35
N SER A 326 -10.64 -16.96 13.02
CA SER A 326 -10.25 -15.80 13.81
C SER A 326 -9.71 -14.68 12.91
N MET A 327 -9.86 -13.43 13.34
CA MET A 327 -9.19 -12.32 12.70
C MET A 327 -7.70 -12.32 13.08
N VAL A 328 -6.85 -11.97 12.12
CA VAL A 328 -5.44 -11.67 12.39
C VAL A 328 -5.39 -10.41 13.27
N ASN A 329 -4.54 -10.43 14.28
CA ASN A 329 -4.33 -9.27 15.15
C ASN A 329 -3.45 -8.24 14.44
N LEU A 330 -4.00 -7.08 14.10
CA LEU A 330 -3.24 -5.99 13.47
C LEU A 330 -2.22 -5.34 14.42
N GLY A 331 -2.42 -5.46 15.74
CA GLY A 331 -1.49 -4.95 16.74
C GLY A 331 -0.26 -5.85 16.96
N ASP A 332 -0.28 -7.05 16.40
CA ASP A 332 0.81 -8.02 16.48
C ASP A 332 0.97 -8.67 15.10
N GLN A 333 1.50 -7.89 14.17
CA GLN A 333 1.67 -8.34 12.79
C GLN A 333 2.73 -9.43 12.68
N GLU A 334 3.77 -9.41 13.51
CA GLU A 334 4.86 -10.39 13.48
C GLU A 334 4.37 -11.78 13.85
N SER A 335 3.56 -11.93 14.90
CA SER A 335 2.95 -13.22 15.27
C SER A 335 1.92 -13.71 14.25
N SER A 336 1.43 -12.82 13.41
CA SER A 336 0.45 -13.12 12.37
C SER A 336 1.09 -13.60 11.07
N LEU A 337 2.38 -13.31 10.86
CA LEU A 337 3.10 -13.74 9.66
C LEU A 337 3.51 -15.21 9.77
N ILE A 338 3.33 -15.96 8.70
CA ILE A 338 3.80 -17.34 8.58
C ILE A 338 4.96 -17.33 7.60
N TYR A 339 6.15 -17.53 8.14
CA TYR A 339 7.34 -17.63 7.30
C TYR A 339 7.46 -19.04 6.68
N ALA A 340 7.79 -19.07 5.38
CA ALA A 340 7.97 -20.30 4.62
C ALA A 340 9.44 -20.70 4.43
N GLY A 341 10.33 -20.00 5.12
CA GLY A 341 11.78 -20.14 5.01
C GLY A 341 12.44 -18.83 4.59
N ASP A 342 13.66 -18.94 4.10
CA ASP A 342 14.42 -17.83 3.54
C ASP A 342 14.36 -17.88 2.00
N MET A 343 14.36 -16.71 1.37
CA MET A 343 14.39 -16.54 -0.06
C MET A 343 15.70 -15.87 -0.45
N ASP A 344 16.32 -16.33 -1.53
CA ASP A 344 17.49 -15.68 -2.09
C ASP A 344 17.13 -14.28 -2.59
N ASN A 345 17.98 -13.31 -2.28
CA ASN A 345 17.74 -11.93 -2.65
C ASN A 345 18.30 -11.66 -4.06
N PRO A 346 17.45 -11.37 -5.04
CA PRO A 346 17.91 -11.12 -6.40
C PRO A 346 18.79 -9.87 -6.52
N LEU A 347 18.73 -8.94 -5.57
CA LEU A 347 19.61 -7.77 -5.53
C LEU A 347 21.01 -8.09 -5.03
N HIS A 348 21.21 -9.22 -4.33
CA HIS A 348 22.54 -9.59 -3.80
C HIS A 348 23.49 -10.02 -4.90
N SER A 349 23.06 -10.93 -5.74
CA SER A 349 23.85 -11.48 -6.87
C SER A 349 22.96 -11.73 -8.07
N PRO A 350 22.61 -10.68 -8.85
CA PRO A 350 21.71 -10.81 -9.98
C PRO A 350 22.16 -11.83 -11.04
N GLU A 351 23.46 -12.07 -11.15
CA GLU A 351 24.03 -13.05 -12.09
C GLU A 351 23.71 -14.51 -11.72
N SER A 352 23.31 -14.78 -10.47
CA SER A 352 22.97 -16.13 -9.99
C SER A 352 21.51 -16.51 -10.22
N THR A 353 20.65 -15.57 -10.57
CA THR A 353 19.19 -15.80 -10.77
C THR A 353 18.85 -16.37 -12.15
N ALA A 354 19.77 -16.34 -13.10
CA ALA A 354 19.61 -16.87 -14.46
C ALA A 354 19.76 -18.41 -14.53
N ARG A 355 18.98 -19.17 -13.72
CA ARG A 355 18.96 -20.64 -13.77
C ARG A 355 17.57 -21.18 -14.07
#